data_b4f53b8966bc9aed60a81568e23fd680
#
_entry.id   b4f53b8966bc9aed60a81568e23fd680
#
_cell.length_a   1.000
_cell.length_b   1.000
_cell.length_c   1.000
_cell.angle_alpha   90.00
_cell.angle_beta   90.00
_cell.angle_gamma   90.00
#
_symmetry.space_group_name_H-M   'P 1'
#
loop_
_entity.id
_entity.type
_entity.pdbx_description
1 polymer ?
#
loop_
_entity_poly.entity_id
_entity_poly.type
_entity_poly.pdbx_seq_one_letter_code
_entity_poly.pdbx_strand_id
1 'polypeptide(L)'
;AYLSTVVFCPYEGRIAPTQVRDVMERLLDLAVDDISLGETVGKASPTDIRRLLDTVLPHVEPARLSLHFHDTYGMAVANALTAWWDYGITAFDASAGGLGGCPYAPGASGNVATEDLVFALKTSGANVPVDELLVAACAQQLGDAVRHPLNSRLSQLHHREKPQPA
;
A
#
# COMPACT_ATOMS: atom_id res chain seq x y z
N ALA A 1 5.01 11.36 9.71
CA ALA A 1 4.61 10.38 10.74
C ALA A 1 3.89 9.18 10.14
N TYR A 2 4.03 7.99 10.73
CA TYR A 2 3.26 6.81 10.37
C TYR A 2 2.21 6.51 11.44
N LEU A 3 0.96 6.33 11.01
CA LEU A 3 -0.14 5.86 11.85
C LEU A 3 -0.59 4.49 11.36
N SER A 4 -0.15 3.45 12.03
CA SER A 4 -0.41 2.06 11.65
C SER A 4 -1.76 1.56 12.17
N THR A 5 -2.23 0.42 11.63
CA THR A 5 -3.45 -0.29 12.04
C THR A 5 -4.74 0.52 11.91
N VAL A 6 -4.85 1.36 10.88
CA VAL A 6 -5.96 2.33 10.73
C VAL A 6 -7.34 1.72 10.45
N VAL A 7 -7.44 0.43 10.12
CA VAL A 7 -8.72 -0.27 9.91
C VAL A 7 -8.82 -1.51 10.77
N PHE A 8 -7.75 -2.31 10.79
CA PHE A 8 -7.65 -3.51 11.61
C PHE A 8 -6.37 -3.51 12.42
N CYS A 9 -6.51 -3.78 13.72
CA CYS A 9 -5.41 -4.07 14.61
C CYS A 9 -5.38 -5.58 14.90
N PRO A 10 -4.22 -6.25 14.86
CA PRO A 10 -4.14 -7.68 15.15
C PRO A 10 -4.51 -8.04 16.59
N TYR A 11 -4.49 -7.06 17.49
CA TYR A 11 -4.78 -7.25 18.91
C TYR A 11 -6.20 -6.79 19.29
N GLU A 12 -6.67 -5.66 18.74
CA GLU A 12 -7.95 -5.03 19.11
C GLU A 12 -9.05 -5.30 18.09
N GLY A 13 -8.71 -5.90 16.95
CA GLY A 13 -9.68 -6.13 15.87
C GLY A 13 -9.96 -4.87 15.04
N ARG A 14 -11.21 -4.58 14.78
CA ARG A 14 -11.60 -3.44 13.94
C ARG A 14 -11.42 -2.11 14.70
N ILE A 15 -10.74 -1.17 14.09
CA ILE A 15 -10.52 0.19 14.61
C ILE A 15 -11.56 1.14 14.00
N ALA A 16 -12.18 1.95 14.84
CA ALA A 16 -13.13 2.95 14.37
C ALA A 16 -12.39 4.12 13.66
N PRO A 17 -12.87 4.61 12.51
CA PRO A 17 -12.24 5.75 11.82
C PRO A 17 -12.09 7.00 12.70
N THR A 18 -12.99 7.21 13.66
CA THR A 18 -12.89 8.31 14.63
C THR A 18 -11.68 8.20 15.55
N GLN A 19 -11.27 7.00 15.95
CA GLN A 19 -10.05 6.80 16.73
C GLN A 19 -8.80 7.16 15.91
N VAL A 20 -8.80 6.82 14.62
CA VAL A 20 -7.72 7.20 13.68
C VAL A 20 -7.64 8.72 13.55
N ARG A 21 -8.78 9.40 13.34
CA ARG A 21 -8.86 10.86 13.31
C ARG A 21 -8.30 11.49 14.57
N ASP A 22 -8.72 11.03 15.74
CA ASP A 22 -8.31 11.62 17.02
C ASP A 22 -6.80 11.52 17.25
N VAL A 23 -6.17 10.40 16.82
CA VAL A 23 -4.70 10.26 16.87
C VAL A 23 -4.03 11.11 15.79
N MET A 24 -4.60 11.17 14.58
CA MET A 24 -4.09 11.99 13.48
C MET A 24 -4.08 13.48 13.85
N GLU A 25 -5.15 14.00 14.45
CA GLU A 25 -5.20 15.40 14.94
C GLU A 25 -4.08 15.70 15.94
N ARG A 26 -3.83 14.78 16.87
CA ARG A 26 -2.70 14.92 17.82
C ARG A 26 -1.34 14.92 17.14
N LEU A 27 -1.16 14.18 16.05
CA LEU A 27 0.07 14.24 15.25
C LEU A 27 0.19 15.57 14.51
N LEU A 28 -0.91 16.10 13.99
CA LEU A 28 -0.95 17.41 13.35
C LEU A 28 -0.59 18.54 14.33
N ASP A 29 -1.03 18.45 15.60
CA ASP A 29 -0.67 19.39 16.67
C ASP A 29 0.85 19.38 16.99
N LEU A 30 1.54 18.26 16.69
CA LEU A 30 3.00 18.16 16.78
C LEU A 30 3.72 18.73 15.56
N ALA A 31 3.00 19.38 14.65
CA ALA A 31 3.52 20.03 13.44
C ALA A 31 4.30 19.05 12.52
N VAL A 32 3.85 17.79 12.39
CA VAL A 32 4.37 16.90 11.36
C VAL A 32 3.97 17.41 9.97
N ASP A 33 4.82 17.24 8.97
CA ASP A 33 4.57 17.69 7.61
C ASP A 33 3.53 16.79 6.92
N ASP A 34 3.71 15.47 7.01
CA ASP A 34 2.90 14.46 6.35
C ASP A 34 2.57 13.30 7.29
N ILE A 35 1.44 12.64 7.03
CA ILE A 35 1.00 11.44 7.75
C ILE A 35 0.76 10.31 6.76
N SER A 36 1.43 9.18 6.98
CA SER A 36 1.16 7.92 6.27
C SER A 36 0.19 7.06 7.09
N LEU A 37 -0.96 6.74 6.51
CA LEU A 37 -1.95 5.87 7.12
C LEU A 37 -1.71 4.43 6.68
N GLY A 38 -1.34 3.56 7.63
CA GLY A 38 -0.96 2.17 7.38
C GLY A 38 -2.11 1.17 7.64
N GLU A 39 -2.60 0.55 6.59
CA GLU A 39 -3.46 -0.63 6.68
C GLU A 39 -2.58 -1.88 6.83
N THR A 40 -2.16 -2.13 8.06
CA THR A 40 -1.07 -3.04 8.43
C THR A 40 -1.39 -4.52 8.22
N VAL A 41 -2.66 -4.92 8.28
CA VAL A 41 -3.08 -6.33 8.22
C VAL A 41 -3.36 -6.78 6.78
N GLY A 42 -3.65 -5.86 5.87
CA GLY A 42 -4.00 -6.15 4.48
C GLY A 42 -5.45 -6.65 4.31
N LYS A 43 -6.33 -6.40 5.30
CA LYS A 43 -7.69 -6.95 5.36
C LYS A 43 -8.78 -5.96 4.99
N ALA A 44 -8.47 -4.68 4.92
CA ALA A 44 -9.46 -3.66 4.60
C ALA A 44 -9.98 -3.81 3.17
N SER A 45 -11.28 -3.54 3.02
CA SER A 45 -11.96 -3.44 1.73
C SER A 45 -11.99 -1.99 1.25
N PRO A 46 -12.27 -1.73 -0.06
CA PRO A 46 -12.51 -0.38 -0.57
C PRO A 46 -13.58 0.40 0.22
N THR A 47 -14.61 -0.28 0.72
CA THR A 47 -15.63 0.34 1.56
C THR A 47 -15.06 0.81 2.91
N ASP A 48 -14.14 0.06 3.48
CA ASP A 48 -13.47 0.46 4.73
C ASP A 48 -12.58 1.67 4.51
N ILE A 49 -11.88 1.73 3.37
CA ILE A 49 -11.05 2.88 2.99
C ILE A 49 -11.90 4.13 2.77
N ARG A 50 -13.06 4.02 2.11
CA ARG A 50 -14.01 5.15 1.99
C ARG A 50 -14.42 5.68 3.36
N ARG A 51 -14.85 4.79 4.27
CA ARG A 51 -15.26 5.19 5.64
C ARG A 51 -14.13 5.89 6.41
N LEU A 52 -12.91 5.40 6.25
CA LEU A 52 -11.73 6.02 6.85
C LEU A 52 -11.51 7.42 6.28
N LEU A 53 -11.42 7.54 4.95
CA LEU A 53 -11.12 8.81 4.27
C LEU A 53 -12.25 9.83 4.44
N ASP A 54 -13.52 9.42 4.41
CA ASP A 54 -14.67 10.29 4.73
C ASP A 54 -14.54 10.91 6.13
N THR A 55 -13.93 10.18 7.07
CA THR A 55 -13.78 10.63 8.47
C THR A 55 -12.55 11.52 8.66
N VAL A 56 -11.43 11.25 7.99
CA VAL A 56 -10.16 11.96 8.26
C VAL A 56 -9.95 13.17 7.36
N LEU A 57 -10.42 13.14 6.11
CA LEU A 57 -10.19 14.24 5.16
C LEU A 57 -10.83 15.59 5.52
N PRO A 58 -11.93 15.68 6.30
CA PRO A 58 -12.38 16.96 6.82
C PRO A 58 -11.38 17.68 7.75
N HIS A 59 -10.33 16.97 8.21
CA HIS A 59 -9.36 17.44 9.21
C HIS A 59 -7.93 17.60 8.66
N VAL A 60 -7.67 17.14 7.42
CA VAL A 60 -6.33 17.21 6.82
C VAL A 60 -6.43 17.27 5.30
N GLU A 61 -5.58 18.09 4.68
CA GLU A 61 -5.51 18.18 3.22
C GLU A 61 -5.02 16.84 2.61
N PRO A 62 -5.64 16.37 1.50
CA PRO A 62 -5.22 15.12 0.83
C PRO A 62 -3.74 15.07 0.49
N ALA A 63 -3.14 16.23 0.13
CA ALA A 63 -1.73 16.33 -0.22
C ALA A 63 -0.77 16.06 0.95
N ARG A 64 -1.26 16.08 2.19
CA ARG A 64 -0.51 15.76 3.41
C ARG A 64 -0.73 14.31 3.88
N LEU A 65 -1.47 13.51 3.11
CA LEU A 65 -1.67 12.10 3.39
C LEU A 65 -0.96 11.23 2.36
N SER A 66 -0.28 10.21 2.85
CA SER A 66 0.09 9.03 2.08
C SER A 66 -0.61 7.79 2.64
N LEU A 67 -0.75 6.76 1.82
CA LEU A 67 -1.35 5.51 2.24
C LEU A 67 -0.36 4.37 2.06
N HIS A 68 -0.30 3.51 3.07
CA HIS A 68 0.53 2.33 3.09
C HIS A 68 -0.37 1.10 3.20
N PHE A 69 -0.41 0.28 2.14
CA PHE A 69 -1.26 -0.89 2.07
C PHE A 69 -0.47 -2.19 2.08
N HIS A 70 -0.93 -3.15 2.88
CA HIS A 70 -0.54 -4.54 2.77
C HIS A 70 -1.49 -5.31 1.84
N ASP A 71 -0.94 -6.24 1.07
CA ASP A 71 -1.67 -7.03 0.07
C ASP A 71 -1.94 -8.47 0.53
N THR A 72 -1.95 -8.71 1.82
CA THR A 72 -2.15 -10.04 2.43
C THR A 72 -3.39 -10.77 1.89
N TYR A 73 -4.47 -10.05 1.66
CA TYR A 73 -5.74 -10.57 1.13
C TYR A 73 -6.02 -10.11 -0.31
N GLY A 74 -5.03 -9.56 -1.01
CA GLY A 74 -5.17 -9.12 -2.40
C GLY A 74 -6.01 -7.86 -2.59
N MET A 75 -6.17 -7.03 -1.55
CA MET A 75 -7.04 -5.85 -1.58
C MET A 75 -6.28 -4.53 -1.78
N ALA A 76 -4.96 -4.53 -1.69
CA ALA A 76 -4.17 -3.30 -1.65
C ALA A 76 -4.35 -2.43 -2.90
N VAL A 77 -4.27 -3.02 -4.09
CA VAL A 77 -4.45 -2.29 -5.36
C VAL A 77 -5.86 -1.70 -5.46
N ALA A 78 -6.90 -2.47 -5.11
CA ALA A 78 -8.28 -1.97 -5.12
C ALA A 78 -8.48 -0.81 -4.13
N ASN A 79 -7.86 -0.89 -2.97
CA ASN A 79 -7.89 0.16 -1.96
C ASN A 79 -7.16 1.42 -2.45
N ALA A 80 -5.99 1.28 -3.07
CA ALA A 80 -5.22 2.40 -3.61
C ALA A 80 -5.97 3.10 -4.75
N LEU A 81 -6.55 2.35 -5.69
CA LEU A 81 -7.38 2.90 -6.76
C LEU A 81 -8.61 3.64 -6.21
N THR A 82 -9.24 3.12 -5.17
CA THR A 82 -10.36 3.79 -4.49
C THR A 82 -9.92 5.12 -3.86
N ALA A 83 -8.79 5.13 -3.15
CA ALA A 83 -8.27 6.33 -2.53
C ALA A 83 -7.87 7.40 -3.57
N TRP A 84 -7.29 6.97 -4.68
CA TRP A 84 -6.91 7.86 -5.77
C TRP A 84 -8.13 8.44 -6.49
N TRP A 85 -9.10 7.59 -6.93
CA TRP A 85 -10.25 8.02 -7.72
C TRP A 85 -11.26 8.83 -6.93
N ASP A 86 -11.62 8.36 -5.74
CA ASP A 86 -12.74 8.95 -5.00
C ASP A 86 -12.27 10.13 -4.13
N TYR A 87 -10.98 10.21 -3.79
CA TYR A 87 -10.47 11.17 -2.78
C TYR A 87 -9.25 11.96 -3.24
N GLY A 88 -8.69 11.70 -4.41
CA GLY A 88 -7.54 12.43 -4.92
C GLY A 88 -6.24 12.19 -4.17
N ILE A 89 -6.11 11.09 -3.43
CA ILE A 89 -4.84 10.72 -2.79
C ILE A 89 -3.85 10.29 -3.88
N THR A 90 -2.67 10.89 -3.87
CA THR A 90 -1.62 10.68 -4.89
C THR A 90 -0.31 10.11 -4.33
N ALA A 91 -0.19 9.98 -3.01
CA ALA A 91 1.00 9.45 -2.35
C ALA A 91 0.72 8.07 -1.76
N PHE A 92 1.53 7.08 -2.16
CA PHE A 92 1.42 5.69 -1.72
C PHE A 92 2.79 5.13 -1.41
N ASP A 93 2.91 4.42 -0.29
CA ASP A 93 4.07 3.62 0.03
C ASP A 93 3.90 2.20 -0.55
N ALA A 94 4.93 1.69 -1.20
CA ALA A 94 4.93 0.35 -1.77
C ALA A 94 6.36 -0.24 -1.72
N SER A 95 6.49 -1.53 -1.97
CA SER A 95 7.79 -2.19 -2.00
C SER A 95 8.00 -2.93 -3.31
N ALA A 96 9.21 -2.87 -3.89
CA ALA A 96 9.55 -3.62 -5.09
C ALA A 96 9.35 -5.13 -4.85
N GLY A 97 8.61 -5.80 -5.74
CA GLY A 97 8.26 -7.21 -5.61
C GLY A 97 7.30 -7.54 -4.45
N GLY A 98 6.76 -6.54 -3.77
CA GLY A 98 6.01 -6.74 -2.53
C GLY A 98 6.88 -7.25 -1.38
N LEU A 99 8.21 -7.01 -1.44
CA LEU A 99 9.14 -7.44 -0.42
C LEU A 99 8.89 -6.76 0.92
N GLY A 100 9.12 -7.51 1.99
CA GLY A 100 8.84 -7.10 3.35
C GLY A 100 7.71 -7.94 3.95
N GLY A 101 7.82 -8.24 5.23
CA GLY A 101 6.84 -9.03 5.96
C GLY A 101 5.97 -8.17 6.86
N CYS A 102 4.85 -8.72 7.28
CA CYS A 102 4.08 -8.18 8.37
C CYS A 102 4.38 -8.99 9.64
N PRO A 103 5.08 -8.45 10.65
CA PRO A 103 5.37 -9.19 11.87
C PRO A 103 4.10 -9.59 12.65
N TYR A 104 2.99 -8.94 12.34
CA TYR A 104 1.69 -9.18 12.97
C TYR A 104 0.80 -10.18 12.25
N ALA A 105 1.23 -10.66 11.07
CA ALA A 105 0.51 -11.67 10.30
C ALA A 105 1.52 -12.69 9.72
N PRO A 106 1.92 -13.72 10.49
CA PRO A 106 2.84 -14.75 10.02
C PRO A 106 2.33 -15.39 8.72
N GLY A 107 3.18 -15.40 7.67
CA GLY A 107 2.80 -15.89 6.33
C GLY A 107 2.06 -14.88 5.45
N ALA A 108 1.85 -13.67 5.91
CA ALA A 108 1.30 -12.59 5.09
C ALA A 108 2.27 -12.17 3.99
N SER A 109 1.74 -11.85 2.81
CA SER A 109 2.54 -11.37 1.66
C SER A 109 3.24 -10.03 1.92
N GLY A 110 2.81 -9.29 2.94
CA GLY A 110 3.38 -7.99 3.27
C GLY A 110 2.92 -6.86 2.35
N ASN A 111 3.84 -5.99 1.99
CA ASN A 111 3.56 -4.77 1.23
C ASN A 111 2.91 -5.04 -0.13
N VAL A 112 2.12 -4.08 -0.61
CA VAL A 112 1.75 -4.03 -2.02
C VAL A 112 3.00 -3.88 -2.89
N ALA A 113 3.06 -4.62 -3.99
CA ALA A 113 4.17 -4.51 -4.93
C ALA A 113 4.11 -3.19 -5.70
N THR A 114 5.23 -2.45 -5.73
CA THR A 114 5.32 -1.16 -6.41
C THR A 114 4.94 -1.27 -7.89
N GLU A 115 5.47 -2.27 -8.60
CA GLU A 115 5.21 -2.48 -10.01
C GLU A 115 3.75 -2.82 -10.31
N ASP A 116 3.09 -3.61 -9.46
CA ASP A 116 1.66 -3.94 -9.60
C ASP A 116 0.79 -2.69 -9.37
N LEU A 117 1.13 -1.89 -8.36
CA LEU A 117 0.44 -0.64 -8.06
C LEU A 117 0.61 0.40 -9.19
N VAL A 118 1.85 0.58 -9.67
CA VAL A 118 2.15 1.51 -10.78
C VAL A 118 1.42 1.09 -12.05
N PHE A 119 1.44 -0.21 -12.40
CA PHE A 119 0.70 -0.75 -13.53
C PHE A 119 -0.80 -0.44 -13.41
N ALA A 120 -1.39 -0.69 -12.25
CA ALA A 120 -2.82 -0.45 -12.01
C ALA A 120 -3.19 1.03 -12.12
N LEU A 121 -2.39 1.92 -11.52
CA LEU A 121 -2.61 3.37 -11.58
C LEU A 121 -2.49 3.89 -13.02
N LYS A 122 -1.43 3.52 -13.77
CA LYS A 122 -1.25 3.93 -15.18
C LYS A 122 -2.37 3.43 -16.07
N THR A 123 -2.74 2.15 -15.96
CA THR A 123 -3.83 1.56 -16.74
C THR A 123 -5.17 2.24 -16.43
N SER A 124 -5.31 2.76 -15.22
CA SER A 124 -6.49 3.52 -14.78
C SER A 124 -6.44 5.02 -15.15
N GLY A 125 -5.38 5.48 -15.82
CA GLY A 125 -5.27 6.84 -16.34
C GLY A 125 -4.44 7.81 -15.48
N ALA A 126 -3.79 7.35 -14.41
CA ALA A 126 -2.89 8.18 -13.62
C ALA A 126 -1.57 8.44 -14.36
N ASN A 127 -1.07 9.67 -14.26
CA ASN A 127 0.28 10.01 -14.74
C ASN A 127 1.32 9.67 -13.67
N VAL A 128 1.89 8.46 -13.76
CA VAL A 128 2.93 7.99 -12.82
C VAL A 128 4.26 7.89 -13.56
N PRO A 129 5.27 8.73 -13.26
CA PRO A 129 6.56 8.75 -13.95
C PRO A 129 7.52 7.64 -13.43
N VAL A 130 7.03 6.43 -13.27
CA VAL A 130 7.78 5.26 -12.82
C VAL A 130 7.66 4.18 -13.88
N ASP A 131 8.75 3.54 -14.24
CA ASP A 131 8.77 2.39 -15.15
C ASP A 131 8.55 1.10 -14.33
N GLU A 132 7.36 0.56 -14.41
CA GLU A 132 6.97 -0.66 -13.67
C GLU A 132 7.76 -1.89 -14.10
N LEU A 133 8.19 -1.95 -15.36
CA LEU A 133 8.99 -3.08 -15.86
C LEU A 133 10.42 -3.02 -15.32
N LEU A 134 10.99 -1.82 -15.22
CA LEU A 134 12.29 -1.63 -14.58
C LEU A 134 12.23 -1.96 -13.08
N VAL A 135 11.15 -1.56 -12.39
CA VAL A 135 10.95 -1.93 -10.99
C VAL A 135 10.85 -3.45 -10.84
N ALA A 136 10.09 -4.13 -11.71
CA ALA A 136 9.96 -5.59 -11.70
C ALA A 136 11.33 -6.29 -11.92
N ALA A 137 12.15 -5.77 -12.82
CA ALA A 137 13.50 -6.30 -13.05
C ALA A 137 14.42 -6.12 -11.82
N CYS A 138 14.36 -4.97 -11.17
CA CYS A 138 15.07 -4.72 -9.91
C CYS A 138 14.56 -5.61 -8.77
N ALA A 139 13.24 -5.77 -8.66
CA ALA A 139 12.61 -6.65 -7.68
C ALA A 139 13.11 -8.09 -7.78
N GLN A 140 13.25 -8.61 -9.02
CA GLN A 140 13.80 -9.96 -9.24
C GLN A 140 15.23 -10.09 -8.68
N GLN A 141 16.10 -9.12 -8.96
CA GLN A 141 17.47 -9.14 -8.43
C GLN A 141 17.50 -9.10 -6.89
N LEU A 142 16.63 -8.29 -6.29
CA LEU A 142 16.48 -8.22 -4.83
C LEU A 142 15.97 -9.53 -4.25
N GLY A 143 14.92 -10.10 -4.85
CA GLY A 143 14.35 -11.38 -4.42
C GLY A 143 15.38 -12.52 -4.43
N ASP A 144 16.18 -12.58 -5.49
CA ASP A 144 17.26 -13.55 -5.63
C ASP A 144 18.37 -13.33 -4.56
N ALA A 145 18.74 -12.08 -4.32
CA ALA A 145 19.77 -11.74 -3.34
C ALA A 145 19.34 -12.05 -1.90
N VAL A 146 18.08 -11.78 -1.54
CA VAL A 146 17.53 -12.06 -0.20
C VAL A 146 16.92 -13.46 -0.08
N ARG A 147 16.90 -14.24 -1.17
CA ARG A 147 16.29 -15.58 -1.25
C ARG A 147 14.84 -15.61 -0.78
N HIS A 148 14.08 -14.59 -1.16
CA HIS A 148 12.68 -14.45 -0.79
C HIS A 148 11.81 -14.44 -2.05
N PRO A 149 10.70 -15.22 -2.09
CA PRO A 149 9.79 -15.21 -3.21
C PRO A 149 9.11 -13.84 -3.36
N LEU A 150 8.90 -13.41 -4.61
CA LEU A 150 8.19 -12.19 -4.92
C LEU A 150 6.68 -12.43 -4.97
N ASN A 151 5.91 -11.50 -4.41
CA ASN A 151 4.44 -11.56 -4.42
C ASN A 151 3.82 -10.73 -5.57
N SER A 152 4.65 -10.01 -6.33
CA SER A 152 4.22 -9.23 -7.47
C SER A 152 3.73 -10.11 -8.62
N ARG A 153 2.58 -9.76 -9.17
CA ARG A 153 2.01 -10.42 -10.36
C ARG A 153 2.81 -10.07 -11.61
N LEU A 154 3.21 -8.81 -11.74
CA LEU A 154 3.99 -8.34 -12.90
C LEU A 154 5.37 -8.98 -12.94
N SER A 155 6.07 -9.07 -11.81
CA SER A 155 7.35 -9.77 -11.71
C SER A 155 7.24 -11.26 -12.07
N GLN A 156 6.17 -11.93 -11.63
CA GLN A 156 5.94 -13.33 -11.98
C GLN A 156 5.70 -13.56 -13.47
N LEU A 157 4.99 -12.65 -14.16
CA LEU A 157 4.78 -12.72 -15.59
C LEU A 157 6.10 -12.52 -16.36
N HIS A 158 6.88 -11.53 -16.00
CA HIS A 158 8.18 -11.24 -16.61
C HIS A 158 9.20 -12.36 -16.47
N HIS A 159 9.14 -13.10 -15.35
CA HIS A 159 10.02 -14.25 -15.15
C HIS A 159 9.69 -15.42 -16.09
N ARG A 160 8.41 -15.59 -16.45
CA ARG A 160 7.95 -16.66 -17.36
C ARG A 160 8.28 -16.39 -18.84
N GLU A 161 8.47 -15.13 -19.22
CA GLU A 161 8.81 -14.73 -20.59
C GLU A 161 10.30 -14.87 -20.92
N LYS A 162 11.18 -15.04 -19.92
CA LYS A 162 12.59 -15.34 -20.18
C LYS A 162 12.72 -16.81 -20.59
N PRO A 163 13.35 -17.12 -21.77
CA PRO A 163 13.61 -18.50 -22.14
C PRO A 163 14.45 -19.18 -21.05
N GLN A 164 13.98 -20.32 -20.55
CA GLN A 164 14.78 -21.12 -19.67
C GLN A 164 16.05 -21.55 -20.44
N PRO A 165 17.24 -21.37 -19.85
CA PRO A 165 18.46 -21.91 -20.49
C PRO A 165 18.31 -23.42 -20.67
N ALA A 166 18.57 -23.89 -21.91
CA ALA A 166 18.52 -25.29 -22.29
C ALA A 166 19.56 -26.12 -21.52
#